data_eff17718f906fa67d2603a5899198073
#
_entry.id   eff17718f906fa67d2603a5899198073
#
_cell.length_a   1.000
_cell.length_b   1.000
_cell.length_c   1.000
_cell.angle_alpha   90.00
_cell.angle_beta   90.00
_cell.angle_gamma   90.00
#
_symmetry.space_group_name_H-M   'P 1'
#
loop_
_entity.id
_entity.type
_entity.pdbx_description
1 polymer ?
#
loop_
_entity_poly.entity_id
_entity_poly.type
_entity_poly.pdbx_seq_one_letter_code
_entity_poly.pdbx_strand_id
1 'polypeptide(L)' 'MENKLQELTNKLYEEGLAKGRSDAERLVADAQAKADAIVREAEEKAAAVVEEARRKAEELRRNTMTEVTLAGRQ' A
#
# COMPACT_ATOMS: atom_id res chain seq x y z
N MET A 1 -41.25 7.26 -36.99
CA MET A 1 -40.00 7.38 -37.73
C MET A 1 -38.98 8.18 -36.96
N GLU A 2 -39.37 9.28 -36.36
CA GLU A 2 -38.47 10.04 -35.48
C GLU A 2 -38.03 9.23 -34.25
N ASN A 3 -38.87 8.27 -33.86
CA ASN A 3 -38.62 7.47 -32.67
C ASN A 3 -37.39 6.59 -32.78
N LYS A 4 -37.08 6.08 -33.96
CA LYS A 4 -35.89 5.20 -34.11
C LYS A 4 -34.59 5.96 -33.90
N LEU A 5 -34.52 7.17 -34.43
CA LEU A 5 -33.32 7.99 -34.26
C LEU A 5 -33.16 8.40 -32.80
N GLN A 6 -34.29 8.78 -32.19
CA GLN A 6 -34.29 9.15 -30.76
C GLN A 6 -33.92 7.96 -29.88
N GLU A 7 -34.45 6.80 -30.17
CA GLU A 7 -34.16 5.58 -29.44
C GLU A 7 -32.67 5.23 -29.54
N LEU A 8 -32.11 5.34 -30.74
CA LEU A 8 -30.69 5.07 -30.94
C LEU A 8 -29.82 6.05 -30.18
N THR A 9 -30.17 7.34 -30.22
CA THR A 9 -29.46 8.37 -29.50
C THR A 9 -29.48 8.12 -27.99
N ASN A 10 -30.67 7.79 -27.46
CA ASN A 10 -30.84 7.49 -26.04
C ASN A 10 -30.03 6.27 -25.63
N LYS A 11 -30.03 5.25 -26.47
CA LYS A 11 -29.26 4.03 -26.20
C LYS A 11 -27.80 4.29 -26.18
N LEU A 12 -27.27 5.04 -27.13
CA LEU A 12 -25.86 5.41 -27.16
C LEU A 12 -25.46 6.23 -25.94
N TYR A 13 -26.33 7.14 -25.54
CA TYR A 13 -26.12 7.96 -24.36
C TYR A 13 -26.04 7.11 -23.09
N GLU A 14 -27.00 6.21 -22.91
CA GLU A 14 -27.07 5.34 -21.76
C GLU A 14 -25.89 4.37 -21.71
N GLU A 15 -25.51 3.81 -22.84
CA GLU A 15 -24.36 2.91 -22.93
C GLU A 15 -23.07 3.66 -22.60
N GLY A 16 -22.95 4.89 -23.09
CA GLY A 16 -21.81 5.75 -22.79
C GLY A 16 -21.69 6.06 -21.31
N LEU A 17 -22.83 6.37 -20.68
CA LEU A 17 -22.85 6.63 -19.23
C LEU A 17 -22.48 5.37 -18.43
N ALA A 18 -23.04 4.23 -18.82
CA ALA A 18 -22.75 2.97 -18.14
C ALA A 18 -21.29 2.60 -18.26
N LYS A 19 -20.72 2.76 -19.46
CA LYS A 19 -19.30 2.48 -19.66
C LYS A 19 -18.44 3.46 -18.86
N GLY A 20 -18.81 4.73 -18.86
CA GLY A 20 -18.08 5.74 -18.08
C GLY A 20 -18.09 5.45 -16.60
N ARG A 21 -19.22 5.02 -16.05
CA ARG A 21 -19.30 4.64 -14.64
C ARG A 21 -18.44 3.42 -14.34
N SER A 22 -18.53 2.42 -15.20
CA SER A 22 -17.73 1.21 -15.03
C SER A 22 -16.24 1.52 -15.07
N ASP A 23 -15.81 2.36 -16.01
CA ASP A 23 -14.41 2.75 -16.12
C ASP A 23 -13.97 3.57 -14.89
N ALA A 24 -14.83 4.47 -14.42
CA ALA A 24 -14.53 5.26 -13.23
C ALA A 24 -14.43 4.39 -11.98
N GLU A 25 -15.34 3.43 -11.81
CA GLU A 25 -15.29 2.51 -10.67
C GLU A 25 -14.03 1.67 -10.67
N ARG A 26 -13.63 1.21 -11.85
CA ARG A 26 -12.39 0.45 -11.98
C ARG A 26 -11.18 1.30 -11.65
N LEU A 27 -11.16 2.54 -12.13
CA LEU A 27 -10.06 3.46 -11.85
C LEU A 27 -9.94 3.73 -10.35
N VAL A 28 -11.06 3.96 -9.68
CA VAL A 28 -11.07 4.17 -8.23
C VAL A 28 -10.62 2.92 -7.49
N ALA A 29 -11.10 1.75 -7.90
CA ALA A 29 -10.69 0.49 -7.28
C ALA A 29 -9.19 0.25 -7.45
N ASP A 30 -8.65 0.51 -8.65
CA ASP A 30 -7.22 0.36 -8.90
C ASP A 30 -6.39 1.34 -8.08
N ALA A 31 -6.86 2.59 -7.97
CA ALA A 31 -6.18 3.60 -7.16
C ALA A 31 -6.18 3.21 -5.68
N GLN A 32 -7.30 2.69 -5.19
CA GLN A 32 -7.41 2.23 -3.80
C GLN A 32 -6.46 1.06 -3.55
N ALA A 33 -6.42 0.10 -4.46
CA ALA A 33 -5.52 -1.05 -4.34
C ALA A 33 -4.05 -0.62 -4.31
N LYS A 34 -3.69 0.35 -5.14
CA LYS A 34 -2.32 0.89 -5.15
C LYS A 34 -2.00 1.62 -3.85
N ALA A 35 -2.95 2.42 -3.36
CA ALA A 35 -2.76 3.13 -2.09
C ALA A 35 -2.57 2.15 -0.94
N ASP A 36 -3.39 1.10 -0.88
CA ASP A 36 -3.28 0.07 0.14
C ASP A 36 -1.94 -0.66 0.07
N ALA A 37 -1.47 -0.94 -1.15
CA ALA A 37 -0.17 -1.58 -1.35
C ALA A 37 0.98 -0.69 -0.89
N ILE A 38 0.90 0.62 -1.16
CA ILE A 38 1.92 1.58 -0.74
C ILE A 38 1.98 1.64 0.79
N VAL A 39 0.83 1.72 1.43
CA VAL A 39 0.76 1.76 2.90
C VAL A 39 1.33 0.48 3.50
N ARG A 40 0.93 -0.67 2.98
CA ARG A 40 1.43 -1.95 3.47
C ARG A 40 2.94 -2.06 3.32
N GLU A 41 3.47 -1.68 2.18
CA GLU A 41 4.91 -1.69 1.94
C GLU A 41 5.65 -0.75 2.89
N ALA A 42 5.09 0.44 3.14
CA ALA A 42 5.67 1.38 4.09
C ALA A 42 5.67 0.81 5.51
N GLU A 43 4.60 0.15 5.92
CA GLU A 43 4.50 -0.49 7.23
C GLU A 43 5.52 -1.61 7.37
N GLU A 44 5.69 -2.42 6.33
CA GLU A 44 6.67 -3.50 6.33
C GLU A 44 8.09 -2.97 6.45
N LYS A 45 8.41 -1.90 5.71
CA LYS A 45 9.72 -1.26 5.79
C LYS A 45 9.97 -0.65 7.15
N ALA A 46 8.96 0.00 7.72
CA ALA A 46 9.07 0.58 9.05
C ALA A 46 9.32 -0.52 10.09
N ALA A 47 8.59 -1.61 10.02
CA ALA A 47 8.78 -2.74 10.93
C ALA A 47 10.18 -3.34 10.80
N ALA A 48 10.69 -3.44 9.57
CA ALA A 48 12.03 -3.96 9.33
C ALA A 48 13.10 -3.04 9.91
N VAL A 49 12.93 -1.72 9.80
CA VAL A 49 13.86 -0.73 10.37
C VAL A 49 13.88 -0.84 11.90
N VAL A 50 12.70 -0.94 12.51
CA VAL A 50 12.59 -1.08 13.97
C VAL A 50 13.24 -2.38 14.44
N GLU A 51 12.98 -3.49 13.76
CA GLU A 51 13.56 -4.78 14.13
C GLU A 51 15.09 -4.77 14.00
N GLU A 52 15.61 -4.17 12.93
CA GLU A 52 17.06 -4.05 12.75
C GLU A 52 17.69 -3.20 13.86
N ALA A 53 17.06 -2.10 14.23
CA ALA A 53 17.55 -1.23 15.31
C ALA A 53 17.54 -1.98 16.63
N ARG A 54 16.49 -2.76 16.89
CA ARG A 54 16.38 -3.57 18.11
C ARG A 54 17.48 -4.63 18.16
N ARG A 55 17.73 -5.28 17.04
CA ARG A 55 18.78 -6.29 16.93
C ARG A 55 20.16 -5.69 17.21
N LYS A 56 20.43 -4.52 16.64
CA LYS A 56 21.70 -3.82 16.86
C LYS A 56 21.85 -3.37 18.30
N ALA A 57 20.78 -2.89 18.90
CA ALA A 57 20.82 -2.49 20.32
C ALA A 57 21.09 -3.68 21.23
N GLU A 58 20.47 -4.83 20.96
CA GLU A 58 20.71 -6.05 21.73
C GLU A 58 22.14 -6.54 21.57
N GLU A 59 22.65 -6.50 20.35
CA GLU A 59 24.03 -6.88 20.06
C GLU A 59 25.01 -5.98 20.81
N LEU A 60 24.78 -4.67 20.80
CA LEU A 60 25.60 -3.72 21.52
C LEU A 60 25.57 -3.99 23.04
N ARG A 61 24.35 -4.26 23.56
CA ARG A 61 24.19 -4.58 24.98
C ARG A 61 25.01 -5.80 25.36
N ARG A 62 24.97 -6.86 24.57
CA ARG A 62 25.73 -8.07 24.81
C ARG A 62 27.23 -7.82 24.76
N ASN A 63 27.68 -7.05 23.77
CA ASN A 63 29.12 -6.73 23.65
C ASN A 63 29.60 -5.90 24.83
N THR A 64 28.79 -4.94 25.26
CA THR A 64 29.11 -4.11 26.43
C THR A 64 29.19 -4.97 27.69
N MET A 65 28.24 -5.88 27.87
CA MET A 65 28.26 -6.78 29.04
C MET A 65 29.50 -7.68 29.03
N THR A 66 29.88 -8.17 27.86
CA THR A 66 31.09 -9.00 27.72
C THR A 66 32.35 -8.21 28.11
N GLU A 67 32.44 -6.97 27.62
CA GLU A 67 33.58 -6.10 27.95
C GLU A 67 33.67 -5.80 29.46
N VAL A 68 32.53 -5.51 30.07
CA VAL A 68 32.47 -5.27 31.52
C VAL A 68 32.88 -6.53 32.30
N THR A 69 32.42 -7.68 31.87
CA THR A 69 32.76 -8.94 32.52
C THR A 69 34.27 -9.21 32.43
N LEU A 70 34.86 -9.01 31.26
CA LEU A 70 36.31 -9.19 31.07
C LEU A 70 37.11 -8.23 31.92
N ALA A 71 36.71 -6.96 31.97
CA ALA A 71 37.38 -5.95 32.79
C ALA A 71 37.28 -6.32 34.27
N GLY A 72 36.12 -6.85 34.69
CA GLY A 72 35.95 -7.26 36.10
C GLY A 72 36.80 -8.42 36.54
N ARG A 73 37.33 -9.19 35.61
CA ARG A 73 38.19 -10.34 35.94
C ARG A 73 39.67 -9.97 36.20
N GLN A 74 39.99 -8.77 35.80
CA GLN A 74 41.36 -8.25 36.05
C GLN A 74 41.43 -7.57 37.40
#